data_ec1f32836aa079fcf0232761000c734e
#
_entry.id   ec1f32836aa079fcf0232761000c734e
#
_cell.length_a   1.000
_cell.length_b   1.000
_cell.length_c   1.000
_cell.angle_alpha   90.00
_cell.angle_beta   90.00
_cell.angle_gamma   90.00
#
_symmetry.space_group_name_H-M   'P 1'
#
loop_
_entity.id
_entity.type
_entity.pdbx_description
1 polymer ?
#
loop_
_entity_poly.entity_id
_entity_poly.type
_entity_poly.pdbx_seq_one_letter_code
_entity_poly.pdbx_strand_id
1 'polypeptide(L)'
;TGDGEKLERWKNVVLCRPDPQVIWPKAAPALWETADARYIRSSAGGGEWEFYKKLPDRWVLSFENLKFYVRPTGFKHTGLFPEQAVNWLFMREQIKKAKKRPMILNLFAYTGGATIACAAAGAHVTHVDAAKGMTQWAKENRELSGVSEERTRFILEDAKAFVARELRRGNRYDGILMDP
;
A
#
# COMPACT_ATOMS: atom_id res chain seq x y z
N THR A 1 -15.45 -9.94 -9.63
CA THR A 1 -14.57 -11.11 -9.51
C THR A 1 -15.18 -12.30 -10.23
N GLY A 2 -14.35 -13.20 -10.77
CA GLY A 2 -14.76 -14.44 -11.42
C GLY A 2 -13.60 -15.16 -12.08
N ASP A 3 -13.67 -16.51 -12.18
CA ASP A 3 -12.71 -17.36 -12.89
C ASP A 3 -11.24 -17.13 -12.48
N GLY A 4 -10.97 -17.04 -11.17
CA GLY A 4 -9.62 -16.82 -10.65
C GLY A 4 -9.08 -15.40 -10.83
N GLU A 5 -9.92 -14.43 -11.16
CA GLU A 5 -9.52 -13.06 -11.44
C GLU A 5 -10.41 -12.02 -10.75
N LYS A 6 -9.89 -10.81 -10.66
CA LYS A 6 -10.62 -9.61 -10.24
C LYS A 6 -10.44 -8.48 -11.23
N LEU A 7 -11.54 -7.81 -11.58
CA LEU A 7 -11.58 -6.59 -12.36
C LEU A 7 -11.76 -5.42 -11.40
N GLU A 8 -10.84 -4.50 -11.42
CA GLU A 8 -10.77 -3.41 -10.45
C GLU A 8 -10.66 -2.06 -11.17
N ARG A 9 -11.39 -1.07 -10.65
CA ARG A 9 -11.27 0.30 -11.14
C ARG A 9 -10.34 1.11 -10.23
N TRP A 10 -9.27 1.60 -10.80
CA TRP A 10 -8.26 2.44 -10.17
C TRP A 10 -8.37 3.88 -10.71
N LYS A 11 -9.39 4.63 -10.26
CA LYS A 11 -9.81 5.92 -10.81
C LYS A 11 -10.35 5.74 -12.24
N ASN A 12 -9.61 6.18 -13.26
CA ASN A 12 -9.99 6.07 -14.67
C ASN A 12 -9.35 4.85 -15.38
N VAL A 13 -8.60 4.03 -14.65
CA VAL A 13 -7.92 2.85 -15.17
C VAL A 13 -8.62 1.59 -14.64
N VAL A 14 -8.89 0.66 -15.53
CA VAL A 14 -9.50 -0.65 -15.20
C VAL A 14 -8.45 -1.73 -15.38
N LEU A 15 -8.15 -2.45 -14.32
CA LEU A 15 -7.14 -3.50 -14.29
C LEU A 15 -7.77 -4.86 -14.01
N CYS A 16 -7.34 -5.87 -14.76
CA CYS A 16 -7.63 -7.27 -14.49
C CYS A 16 -6.42 -7.93 -13.84
N ARG A 17 -6.62 -8.54 -12.66
CA ARG A 17 -5.54 -9.18 -11.90
C ARG A 17 -5.93 -10.57 -11.42
N PRO A 18 -4.97 -11.51 -11.29
CA PRO A 18 -5.23 -12.83 -10.74
C PRO A 18 -5.66 -12.76 -9.28
N ASP A 19 -6.71 -13.49 -8.96
CA ASP A 19 -7.17 -13.74 -7.60
C ASP A 19 -7.57 -15.23 -7.46
N PRO A 20 -6.62 -16.11 -7.09
CA PRO A 20 -6.84 -17.56 -7.09
C PRO A 20 -7.93 -18.04 -6.13
N GLN A 21 -8.34 -17.20 -5.17
CA GLN A 21 -9.41 -17.55 -4.22
C GLN A 21 -10.80 -17.42 -4.85
N VAL A 22 -10.89 -16.79 -6.01
CA VAL A 22 -12.15 -16.59 -6.73
C VAL A 22 -12.45 -17.80 -7.61
N ILE A 23 -13.21 -18.75 -7.09
CA ILE A 23 -13.51 -20.04 -7.74
C ILE A 23 -14.86 -20.06 -8.50
N TRP A 24 -15.64 -18.98 -8.44
CA TRP A 24 -16.92 -18.83 -9.12
C TRP A 24 -16.78 -18.19 -10.51
N PRO A 25 -17.73 -18.41 -11.43
CA PRO A 25 -17.68 -17.85 -12.78
C PRO A 25 -17.93 -16.33 -12.79
N LYS A 26 -17.49 -15.67 -13.84
CA LYS A 26 -17.76 -14.24 -14.08
C LYS A 26 -19.25 -13.98 -14.30
N ALA A 27 -19.86 -13.19 -13.43
CA ALA A 27 -21.28 -12.87 -13.52
C ALA A 27 -21.65 -11.90 -14.68
N ALA A 28 -20.69 -11.06 -15.13
CA ALA A 28 -20.88 -10.06 -16.18
C ALA A 28 -19.67 -10.03 -17.13
N PRO A 29 -19.52 -11.01 -18.04
CA PRO A 29 -18.34 -11.15 -18.88
C PRO A 29 -18.01 -9.89 -19.71
N ALA A 30 -19.01 -9.17 -20.23
CA ALA A 30 -18.82 -7.97 -21.02
C ALA A 30 -18.07 -6.83 -20.26
N LEU A 31 -18.13 -6.80 -18.93
CA LEU A 31 -17.37 -5.82 -18.16
C LEU A 31 -15.85 -6.05 -18.23
N TRP A 32 -15.43 -7.27 -18.45
CA TRP A 32 -14.01 -7.63 -18.52
C TRP A 32 -13.34 -7.15 -19.81
N GLU A 33 -14.13 -6.93 -20.86
CA GLU A 33 -13.67 -6.34 -22.12
C GLU A 33 -13.29 -4.85 -21.94
N THR A 34 -13.70 -4.22 -20.86
CA THR A 34 -13.36 -2.84 -20.55
C THR A 34 -11.99 -2.67 -19.88
N ALA A 35 -11.28 -3.77 -19.58
CA ALA A 35 -9.96 -3.72 -18.98
C ALA A 35 -8.98 -2.91 -19.83
N ASP A 36 -8.20 -2.06 -19.20
CA ASP A 36 -7.13 -1.29 -19.83
C ASP A 36 -5.80 -2.06 -19.82
N ALA A 37 -5.62 -2.94 -18.83
CA ALA A 37 -4.51 -3.88 -18.74
C ALA A 37 -4.87 -5.13 -17.92
N ARG A 38 -4.18 -6.24 -18.21
CA ARG A 38 -4.31 -7.51 -17.50
C ARG A 38 -2.95 -8.03 -17.08
N TYR A 39 -2.85 -8.53 -15.84
CA TYR A 39 -1.66 -9.23 -15.39
C TYR A 39 -1.78 -10.71 -15.67
N ILE A 40 -0.86 -11.24 -16.47
CA ILE A 40 -0.79 -12.65 -16.84
C ILE A 40 0.27 -13.35 -15.99
N ARG A 41 -0.12 -14.39 -15.25
CA ARG A 41 0.83 -15.20 -14.48
C ARG A 41 1.65 -16.09 -15.38
N SER A 42 2.95 -16.14 -15.12
CA SER A 42 3.83 -17.15 -15.71
C SER A 42 3.76 -18.47 -14.91
N SER A 43 3.84 -19.58 -15.59
CA SER A 43 3.96 -20.92 -14.97
C SER A 43 5.27 -21.11 -14.19
N ALA A 44 6.31 -20.32 -14.51
CA ALA A 44 7.61 -20.33 -13.84
C ALA A 44 7.67 -19.40 -12.61
N GLY A 45 6.54 -18.79 -12.24
CA GLY A 45 6.46 -17.75 -11.18
C GLY A 45 6.54 -16.33 -11.75
N GLY A 46 5.98 -15.38 -11.01
CA GLY A 46 5.85 -14.00 -11.50
C GLY A 46 4.80 -13.84 -12.58
N GLY A 47 5.05 -12.99 -13.56
CA GLY A 47 4.16 -12.69 -14.69
C GLY A 47 4.44 -11.32 -15.27
N GLU A 48 3.59 -10.91 -16.21
CA GLU A 48 3.72 -9.63 -16.91
C GLU A 48 2.36 -8.97 -17.12
N TRP A 49 2.39 -7.65 -17.38
CA TRP A 49 1.21 -6.89 -17.75
C TRP A 49 1.05 -6.87 -19.26
N GLU A 50 -0.10 -7.29 -19.71
CA GLU A 50 -0.60 -7.06 -21.08
C GLU A 50 -1.42 -5.75 -21.06
N PHE A 51 -0.99 -4.76 -21.85
CA PHE A 51 -1.63 -3.46 -21.93
C PHE A 51 -2.51 -3.38 -23.19
N TYR A 52 -3.80 -3.16 -23.01
CA TYR A 52 -4.76 -2.96 -24.10
C TYR A 52 -4.88 -1.49 -24.50
N LYS A 53 -4.47 -0.58 -23.58
CA LYS A 53 -4.40 0.86 -23.83
C LYS A 53 -3.11 1.43 -23.26
N LYS A 54 -2.68 2.57 -23.80
CA LYS A 54 -1.57 3.32 -23.24
C LYS A 54 -1.98 3.90 -21.89
N LEU A 55 -1.32 3.49 -20.82
CA LEU A 55 -1.52 4.03 -19.48
C LEU A 55 -0.46 5.09 -19.16
N PRO A 56 -0.74 6.03 -18.26
CA PRO A 56 0.30 6.88 -17.68
C PRO A 56 1.28 6.02 -16.85
N ASP A 57 2.52 6.46 -16.74
CA ASP A 57 3.54 5.76 -15.95
C ASP A 57 3.12 5.56 -14.48
N ARG A 58 2.37 6.52 -13.94
CA ARG A 58 1.72 6.47 -12.64
C ARG A 58 0.55 7.45 -12.58
N TRP A 59 -0.39 7.22 -11.69
CA TRP A 59 -1.49 8.16 -11.44
C TRP A 59 -1.81 8.25 -9.96
N VAL A 60 -2.63 9.22 -9.58
CA VAL A 60 -2.97 9.50 -8.19
C VAL A 60 -4.33 8.93 -7.85
N LEU A 61 -4.40 8.13 -6.78
CA LEU A 61 -5.61 7.80 -6.06
C LEU A 61 -5.75 8.68 -4.83
N SER A 62 -6.98 9.03 -4.49
CA SER A 62 -7.32 9.75 -3.27
C SER A 62 -8.17 8.87 -2.36
N PHE A 63 -7.87 8.90 -1.07
CA PHE A 63 -8.68 8.32 -0.02
C PHE A 63 -8.85 9.34 1.09
N GLU A 64 -10.05 9.87 1.23
CA GLU A 64 -10.32 11.06 2.04
C GLU A 64 -9.35 12.22 1.68
N ASN A 65 -8.57 12.70 2.64
CA ASN A 65 -7.56 13.74 2.44
C ASN A 65 -6.16 13.20 2.07
N LEU A 66 -6.01 11.89 1.90
CA LEU A 66 -4.74 11.25 1.54
C LEU A 66 -4.67 11.03 0.03
N LYS A 67 -3.45 11.04 -0.50
CA LYS A 67 -3.16 10.82 -1.92
C LYS A 67 -2.02 9.82 -2.07
N PHE A 68 -2.17 8.92 -3.01
CA PHE A 68 -1.19 7.85 -3.26
C PHE A 68 -0.91 7.74 -4.75
N TYR A 69 0.35 7.67 -5.13
CA TYR A 69 0.73 7.21 -6.45
C TYR A 69 0.48 5.71 -6.56
N VAL A 70 -0.07 5.30 -7.69
CA VAL A 70 -0.25 3.90 -8.06
C VAL A 70 0.17 3.69 -9.51
N ARG A 71 0.64 2.49 -9.82
CA ARG A 71 1.03 2.04 -11.16
C ARG A 71 1.10 0.52 -11.22
N PRO A 72 0.95 -0.12 -12.36
CA PRO A 72 1.37 -1.49 -12.56
C PRO A 72 2.85 -1.65 -12.20
N THR A 73 3.18 -2.66 -11.40
CA THR A 73 4.57 -3.00 -11.05
C THR A 73 4.99 -4.27 -11.79
N GLY A 74 6.26 -4.67 -11.70
CA GLY A 74 6.73 -5.96 -12.24
C GLY A 74 6.04 -7.19 -11.64
N PHE A 75 5.18 -6.98 -10.63
CA PHE A 75 4.30 -7.98 -10.04
C PHE A 75 2.83 -7.59 -10.28
N LYS A 76 1.89 -8.45 -9.83
CA LYS A 76 0.45 -8.18 -9.94
C LYS A 76 -0.04 -6.96 -9.12
N HIS A 77 0.83 -6.38 -8.29
CA HIS A 77 0.47 -5.28 -7.38
C HIS A 77 0.60 -3.91 -8.05
N THR A 78 -0.12 -2.94 -7.51
CA THR A 78 -0.23 -1.58 -8.06
C THR A 78 0.34 -0.51 -7.14
N GLY A 79 0.99 -0.94 -6.05
CA GLY A 79 1.58 -0.03 -5.07
C GLY A 79 0.65 0.37 -3.92
N LEU A 80 -0.59 -0.10 -3.91
CA LEU A 80 -1.52 0.16 -2.80
C LEU A 80 -2.41 -1.08 -2.59
N PHE A 81 -2.83 -1.29 -1.34
CA PHE A 81 -3.79 -2.31 -0.94
C PHE A 81 -5.05 -1.60 -0.39
N PRO A 82 -6.07 -1.33 -1.24
CA PRO A 82 -7.26 -0.59 -0.85
C PRO A 82 -8.08 -1.26 0.25
N GLU A 83 -8.00 -2.58 0.35
CA GLU A 83 -8.62 -3.38 1.42
C GLU A 83 -8.15 -3.00 2.81
N GLN A 84 -6.96 -2.41 2.94
CA GLN A 84 -6.43 -1.88 4.19
C GLN A 84 -7.08 -0.57 4.64
N ALA A 85 -7.96 0.02 3.85
CA ALA A 85 -8.61 1.29 4.17
C ALA A 85 -9.37 1.25 5.50
N VAL A 86 -10.03 0.11 5.82
CA VAL A 86 -10.72 -0.07 7.10
C VAL A 86 -9.78 -0.02 8.29
N ASN A 87 -8.57 -0.59 8.15
CA ASN A 87 -7.53 -0.55 9.16
C ASN A 87 -6.95 0.87 9.29
N TRP A 88 -6.78 1.60 8.18
CA TRP A 88 -6.34 3.00 8.23
C TRP A 88 -7.34 3.89 8.98
N LEU A 89 -8.64 3.71 8.75
CA LEU A 89 -9.69 4.44 9.47
C LEU A 89 -9.66 4.13 10.96
N PHE A 90 -9.59 2.86 11.32
CA PHE A 90 -9.48 2.42 12.71
C PHE A 90 -8.27 3.05 13.42
N MET A 91 -7.07 2.94 12.81
CA MET A 91 -5.85 3.51 13.37
C MET A 91 -5.94 5.04 13.55
N ARG A 92 -6.46 5.75 12.54
CA ARG A 92 -6.66 7.20 12.60
C ARG A 92 -7.59 7.60 13.74
N GLU A 93 -8.64 6.83 13.97
CA GLU A 93 -9.56 7.06 15.08
C GLU A 93 -8.87 6.86 16.45
N GLN A 94 -8.09 5.79 16.62
CA GLN A 94 -7.34 5.55 17.86
C GLN A 94 -6.31 6.66 18.11
N ILE A 95 -5.58 7.08 17.08
CA ILE A 95 -4.59 8.17 17.19
C ILE A 95 -5.24 9.49 17.61
N LYS A 96 -6.41 9.83 17.05
CA LYS A 96 -7.16 11.04 17.43
C LYS A 96 -7.64 11.03 18.88
N LYS A 97 -7.90 9.87 19.46
CA LYS A 97 -8.30 9.69 20.86
C LYS A 97 -7.12 9.74 21.84
N ALA A 98 -5.89 9.64 21.35
CA ALA A 98 -4.70 9.62 22.20
C ALA A 98 -4.46 10.97 22.88
N LYS A 99 -4.14 10.96 24.18
CA LYS A 99 -3.87 12.18 24.96
C LYS A 99 -2.54 12.85 24.59
N LYS A 100 -1.62 12.12 24.02
CA LYS A 100 -0.31 12.59 23.55
C LYS A 100 -0.08 12.12 22.11
N ARG A 101 0.90 12.69 21.42
CA ARG A 101 1.32 12.23 20.10
C ARG A 101 1.84 10.79 20.19
N PRO A 102 1.17 9.80 19.59
CA PRO A 102 1.62 8.42 19.67
C PRO A 102 2.85 8.18 18.78
N MET A 103 3.75 7.33 19.27
CA MET A 103 4.88 6.78 18.53
C MET A 103 4.46 5.44 17.92
N ILE A 104 4.37 5.38 16.60
CA ILE A 104 3.93 4.17 15.87
C ILE A 104 5.11 3.56 15.13
N LEU A 105 5.27 2.25 15.25
CA LEU A 105 6.19 1.45 14.45
C LEU A 105 5.40 0.72 13.35
N ASN A 106 5.72 0.99 12.09
CA ASN A 106 5.14 0.28 10.94
C ASN A 106 6.23 -0.57 10.28
N LEU A 107 6.10 -1.89 10.37
CA LEU A 107 7.00 -2.89 9.80
C LEU A 107 6.41 -3.44 8.50
N PHE A 108 7.27 -3.84 7.56
CA PHE A 108 6.85 -4.25 6.20
C PHE A 108 6.00 -3.16 5.54
N ALA A 109 6.44 -1.92 5.71
CA ALA A 109 5.57 -0.76 5.56
C ALA A 109 5.29 -0.39 4.10
N TYR A 110 5.91 -1.09 3.13
CA TYR A 110 5.65 -1.02 1.69
C TYR A 110 5.69 0.43 1.16
N THR A 111 4.68 0.85 0.39
CA THR A 111 4.58 2.21 -0.17
C THR A 111 3.96 3.23 0.80
N GLY A 112 3.79 2.86 2.07
CA GLY A 112 3.47 3.77 3.15
C GLY A 112 1.99 4.07 3.39
N GLY A 113 1.05 3.27 2.90
CA GLY A 113 -0.38 3.52 3.10
C GLY A 113 -0.74 3.74 4.57
N ALA A 114 -0.43 2.78 5.44
CA ALA A 114 -0.66 2.87 6.89
C ALA A 114 0.20 3.96 7.55
N THR A 115 1.46 4.13 7.12
CA THR A 115 2.37 5.18 7.61
C THR A 115 1.74 6.56 7.43
N ILE A 116 1.28 6.86 6.23
CA ILE A 116 0.72 8.16 5.86
C ILE A 116 -0.61 8.39 6.58
N ALA A 117 -1.45 7.36 6.65
CA ALA A 117 -2.72 7.44 7.37
C ALA A 117 -2.53 7.78 8.86
N CYS A 118 -1.59 7.12 9.54
CA CYS A 118 -1.27 7.39 10.93
C CYS A 118 -0.63 8.76 11.15
N ALA A 119 0.33 9.14 10.31
CA ALA A 119 1.02 10.42 10.41
C ALA A 119 0.08 11.60 10.14
N ALA A 120 -0.82 11.48 9.16
CA ALA A 120 -1.86 12.48 8.89
C ALA A 120 -2.86 12.62 10.06
N ALA A 121 -3.08 11.57 10.84
CA ALA A 121 -3.91 11.62 12.05
C ALA A 121 -3.21 12.22 13.26
N GLY A 122 -1.90 12.49 13.19
CA GLY A 122 -1.13 13.17 14.23
C GLY A 122 -0.05 12.33 14.91
N ALA A 123 0.14 11.08 14.55
CA ALA A 123 1.20 10.22 15.09
C ALA A 123 2.60 10.62 14.57
N HIS A 124 3.63 10.18 15.30
CA HIS A 124 4.98 10.06 14.76
C HIS A 124 5.20 8.60 14.35
N VAL A 125 5.52 8.36 13.08
CA VAL A 125 5.59 7.00 12.53
C VAL A 125 7.00 6.66 12.09
N THR A 126 7.54 5.57 12.63
CA THR A 126 8.76 4.94 12.10
C THR A 126 8.34 3.88 11.07
N HIS A 127 8.63 4.15 9.82
CA HIS A 127 8.38 3.30 8.66
C HIS A 127 9.60 2.45 8.37
N VAL A 128 9.47 1.12 8.39
CA VAL A 128 10.55 0.17 8.15
C VAL A 128 10.18 -0.74 6.98
N ASP A 129 11.02 -0.73 5.96
CA ASP A 129 10.90 -1.63 4.81
C ASP A 129 12.29 -1.95 4.26
N ALA A 130 12.50 -3.19 3.80
CA ALA A 130 13.79 -3.63 3.27
C ALA A 130 13.98 -3.25 1.79
N ALA A 131 12.91 -2.88 1.08
CA ALA A 131 12.95 -2.55 -0.34
C ALA A 131 13.17 -1.05 -0.56
N LYS A 132 14.32 -0.67 -1.11
CA LYS A 132 14.68 0.73 -1.39
C LYS A 132 13.63 1.43 -2.26
N GLY A 133 13.12 0.77 -3.30
CA GLY A 133 12.14 1.34 -4.20
C GLY A 133 10.80 1.61 -3.51
N MET A 134 10.38 0.73 -2.58
CA MET A 134 9.15 0.90 -1.81
C MET A 134 9.27 2.04 -0.79
N THR A 135 10.39 2.10 -0.09
CA THR A 135 10.69 3.21 0.85
C THR A 135 10.73 4.56 0.13
N GLN A 136 11.30 4.63 -1.08
CA GLN A 136 11.30 5.86 -1.88
C GLN A 136 9.89 6.24 -2.31
N TRP A 137 9.10 5.29 -2.77
CA TRP A 137 7.70 5.51 -3.14
C TRP A 137 6.85 5.98 -1.94
N ALA A 138 7.10 5.43 -0.75
CA ALA A 138 6.45 5.87 0.48
C ALA A 138 6.76 7.34 0.82
N LYS A 139 8.00 7.80 0.61
CA LYS A 139 8.37 9.22 0.76
C LYS A 139 7.60 10.12 -0.23
N GLU A 140 7.52 9.70 -1.49
CA GLU A 140 6.76 10.43 -2.52
C GLU A 140 5.25 10.51 -2.17
N ASN A 141 4.67 9.41 -1.66
CA ASN A 141 3.29 9.40 -1.19
C ASN A 141 3.07 10.30 0.04
N ARG A 142 4.05 10.37 0.95
CA ARG A 142 4.02 11.31 2.08
C ARG A 142 3.94 12.76 1.59
N GLU A 143 4.83 13.13 0.67
CA GLU A 143 4.89 14.47 0.08
C GLU A 143 3.59 14.82 -0.64
N LEU A 144 3.10 13.89 -1.48
CA LEU A 144 1.86 14.04 -2.24
C LEU A 144 0.64 14.23 -1.32
N SER A 145 0.64 13.58 -0.14
CA SER A 145 -0.41 13.70 0.87
C SER A 145 -0.25 14.92 1.78
N GLY A 146 0.80 15.72 1.61
CA GLY A 146 1.07 16.91 2.44
C GLY A 146 1.39 16.58 3.91
N VAL A 147 1.88 15.37 4.19
CA VAL A 147 2.27 14.97 5.54
C VAL A 147 3.67 15.49 5.84
N SER A 148 3.81 16.22 6.95
CA SER A 148 5.07 16.81 7.40
C SER A 148 6.15 15.74 7.59
N GLU A 149 7.38 16.07 7.15
CA GLU A 149 8.53 15.18 7.26
C GLU A 149 8.86 14.81 8.72
N GLU A 150 8.72 15.76 9.63
CA GLU A 150 8.95 15.56 11.07
C GLU A 150 8.05 14.48 11.72
N ARG A 151 6.95 14.10 11.04
CA ARG A 151 6.03 13.05 11.51
C ARG A 151 6.40 11.66 11.05
N THR A 152 7.41 11.52 10.20
CA THR A 152 7.76 10.24 9.60
C THR A 152 9.27 10.02 9.63
N ARG A 153 9.69 8.85 10.05
CA ARG A 153 11.07 8.39 9.99
C ARG A 153 11.14 7.15 9.10
N PHE A 154 11.77 7.28 7.94
CA PHE A 154 11.92 6.18 6.99
C PHE A 154 13.24 5.43 7.24
N ILE A 155 13.14 4.12 7.39
CA ILE A 155 14.25 3.20 7.65
C ILE A 155 14.27 2.15 6.54
N LEU A 156 15.38 2.07 5.82
CA LEU A 156 15.65 1.03 4.85
C LEU A 156 16.43 -0.09 5.54
N GLU A 157 15.73 -1.08 6.05
CA GLU A 157 16.32 -2.18 6.81
C GLU A 157 15.36 -3.36 6.90
N ASP A 158 15.90 -4.56 7.11
CA ASP A 158 15.12 -5.74 7.49
C ASP A 158 14.38 -5.50 8.83
N ALA A 159 13.10 -5.86 8.87
CA ALA A 159 12.25 -5.61 10.03
C ALA A 159 12.76 -6.30 11.31
N LYS A 160 13.25 -7.55 11.21
CA LYS A 160 13.77 -8.31 12.35
C LYS A 160 15.06 -7.68 12.88
N ALA A 161 15.97 -7.27 11.99
CA ALA A 161 17.21 -6.59 12.36
C ALA A 161 16.93 -5.23 13.04
N PHE A 162 15.98 -4.46 12.48
CA PHE A 162 15.54 -3.20 13.08
C PHE A 162 14.98 -3.39 14.48
N VAL A 163 14.03 -4.31 14.67
CA VAL A 163 13.40 -4.59 15.98
C VAL A 163 14.43 -5.03 17.00
N ALA A 164 15.36 -5.93 16.65
CA ALA A 164 16.43 -6.36 17.54
C ALA A 164 17.31 -5.19 18.01
N ARG A 165 17.57 -4.21 17.11
CA ARG A 165 18.32 -3.00 17.44
C ARG A 165 17.53 -2.07 18.37
N GLU A 166 16.25 -1.86 18.12
CA GLU A 166 15.38 -1.02 18.95
C GLU A 166 15.22 -1.58 20.38
N LEU A 167 15.09 -2.90 20.51
CA LEU A 167 15.08 -3.58 21.79
C LEU A 167 16.36 -3.32 22.60
N ARG A 168 17.55 -3.46 21.97
CA ARG A 168 18.83 -3.17 22.65
C ARG A 168 18.98 -1.71 23.08
N ARG A 169 18.31 -0.78 22.35
CA ARG A 169 18.30 0.66 22.67
C ARG A 169 17.26 1.04 23.72
N GLY A 170 16.39 0.11 24.09
CA GLY A 170 15.28 0.37 25.00
C GLY A 170 14.19 1.27 24.44
N ASN A 171 14.14 1.45 23.12
CA ASN A 171 13.11 2.24 22.46
C ASN A 171 11.74 1.56 22.58
N ARG A 172 10.70 2.38 22.76
CA ARG A 172 9.32 1.92 22.91
C ARG A 172 8.39 2.65 21.95
N TYR A 173 7.33 1.98 21.55
CA TYR A 173 6.28 2.48 20.69
C TYR A 173 4.92 2.32 21.34
N ASP A 174 4.00 3.24 21.09
CA ASP A 174 2.63 3.18 21.61
C ASP A 174 1.77 2.22 20.77
N GLY A 175 2.15 1.95 19.52
CA GLY A 175 1.49 0.99 18.63
C GLY A 175 2.45 0.40 17.59
N ILE A 176 2.18 -0.84 17.21
CA ILE A 176 2.93 -1.56 16.15
C ILE A 176 1.95 -2.00 15.09
N LEU A 177 2.29 -1.72 13.83
CA LEU A 177 1.59 -2.16 12.64
C LEU A 177 2.48 -3.15 11.91
N MET A 178 1.92 -4.28 11.51
CA MET A 178 2.68 -5.33 10.85
C MET A 178 1.77 -6.12 9.92
N ASP A 179 2.13 -6.14 8.63
CA ASP A 179 1.45 -6.90 7.57
C ASP A 179 2.54 -7.47 6.65
N PRO A 180 3.11 -8.64 7.01
CA PRO A 180 4.24 -9.26 6.34
C PRO A 180 3.88 -9.93 5.01
#